data_0c52525d83cbde0e963036167a111a20
#
_entry.id   0c52525d83cbde0e963036167a111a20
#
_cell.length_a   1.000
_cell.length_b   1.000
_cell.length_c   1.000
_cell.angle_alpha   90.00
_cell.angle_beta   90.00
_cell.angle_gamma   90.00
#
_symmetry.space_group_name_H-M   'P 1'
#
loop_
_entity.id
_entity.type
_entity.pdbx_description
1 polymer ?
#
loop_
_entity_poly.entity_id
_entity_poly.type
_entity_poly.pdbx_seq_one_letter_code
_entity_poly.pdbx_strand_id
1 'polypeptide(L)'
;GGNASPFPIWLVFHIPFYLLQNVGLSEIFTCMIFIYSIKLLSGYKAAIKATLLLFLSINLWYEVAVRSDLISNFFLLAAFINILQVYQINFKQHPWILSVCVGLWLSTRLSVAFPLFILFFPYYIKLKVKKQILIPLLIVGVFAMTFLPLILWDAKELFGAENNPFSLQFRQGSPIATIFLVTIALT
;
A
#
# COMPACT_ATOMS: atom_id res chain seq x y z
N GLY A 1 -16.31 3.23 15.96
CA GLY A 1 -14.99 3.61 15.50
C GLY A 1 -14.36 2.45 14.76
N GLY A 2 -14.13 2.60 13.46
CA GLY A 2 -13.53 1.55 12.67
C GLY A 2 -12.11 1.28 13.17
N ASN A 3 -11.87 0.05 13.60
CA ASN A 3 -10.55 -0.41 13.98
C ASN A 3 -9.72 -0.67 12.71
N ALA A 4 -9.38 0.39 11.97
CA ALA A 4 -8.30 0.28 11.03
C ALA A 4 -7.04 0.13 11.87
N SER A 5 -6.36 -0.99 11.70
CA SER A 5 -5.05 -1.22 12.32
C SER A 5 -3.98 -0.88 11.28
N PRO A 6 -3.62 0.38 11.14
CA PRO A 6 -2.56 0.75 10.23
C PRO A 6 -1.23 0.28 10.78
N PHE A 7 -0.36 -0.20 9.89
CA PHE A 7 1.02 -0.47 10.21
C PHE A 7 1.85 0.82 10.36
N PRO A 8 3.07 0.77 10.93
CA PRO A 8 3.81 1.94 11.37
C PRO A 8 3.97 3.05 10.33
N ILE A 9 4.28 2.71 9.07
CA ILE A 9 4.48 3.71 8.01
C ILE A 9 3.20 4.46 7.69
N TRP A 10 2.05 3.81 7.77
CA TRP A 10 0.77 4.46 7.54
C TRP A 10 0.40 5.44 8.65
N LEU A 11 0.78 5.13 9.88
CA LEU A 11 0.66 6.06 11.01
C LEU A 11 1.52 7.31 10.79
N VAL A 12 2.78 7.13 10.39
CA VAL A 12 3.70 8.24 10.08
C VAL A 12 3.14 9.13 8.97
N PHE A 13 2.57 8.53 7.91
CA PHE A 13 1.94 9.27 6.82
C PHE A 13 0.79 10.17 7.30
N HIS A 14 0.03 9.74 8.31
CA HIS A 14 -1.10 10.50 8.83
C HIS A 14 -0.72 11.60 9.85
N ILE A 15 0.51 11.64 10.36
CA ILE A 15 0.94 12.64 11.35
C ILE A 15 0.61 14.08 10.92
N PRO A 16 0.92 14.56 9.69
CA PRO A 16 0.61 15.93 9.29
C PRO A 16 -0.89 16.23 9.34
N PHE A 17 -1.72 15.29 8.90
CA PHE A 17 -3.18 15.47 8.86
C PHE A 17 -3.79 15.40 10.27
N TYR A 18 -3.20 14.60 11.16
CA TYR A 18 -3.57 14.57 12.57
C TYR A 18 -3.25 15.90 13.28
N LEU A 19 -2.09 16.48 13.00
CA LEU A 19 -1.70 17.80 13.52
C LEU A 19 -2.63 18.92 13.03
N LEU A 20 -3.18 18.77 11.81
CA LEU A 20 -4.21 19.67 11.25
C LEU A 20 -5.62 19.35 11.77
N GLN A 21 -5.76 18.41 12.70
CA GLN A 21 -7.02 17.96 13.29
C GLN A 21 -8.06 17.46 12.26
N ASN A 22 -7.62 17.12 11.04
CA ASN A 22 -8.48 16.67 9.98
C ASN A 22 -7.84 15.56 9.12
N VAL A 23 -8.02 14.33 9.54
CA VAL A 23 -7.51 13.16 8.83
C VAL A 23 -8.16 12.99 7.44
N GLY A 24 -9.38 13.47 7.23
CA GLY A 24 -10.04 13.43 5.91
C GLY A 24 -9.28 14.21 4.82
N LEU A 25 -8.41 15.15 5.19
CA LEU A 25 -7.54 15.83 4.23
C LEU A 25 -6.55 14.86 3.55
N SER A 26 -6.20 13.76 4.19
CA SER A 26 -5.33 12.73 3.61
C SER A 26 -5.98 12.07 2.37
N GLU A 27 -7.29 11.88 2.38
CA GLU A 27 -8.02 11.29 1.26
C GLU A 27 -8.00 12.23 0.03
N ILE A 28 -8.22 13.52 0.25
CA ILE A 28 -8.15 14.53 -0.81
C ILE A 28 -6.72 14.58 -1.36
N PHE A 29 -5.72 14.61 -0.49
CA PHE A 29 -4.32 14.67 -0.86
C PHE A 29 -3.90 13.46 -1.70
N THR A 30 -4.24 12.26 -1.27
CA THR A 30 -3.90 11.02 -1.99
C THR A 30 -4.63 10.91 -3.32
N CYS A 31 -5.90 11.35 -3.38
CA CYS A 31 -6.68 11.43 -4.61
C CYS A 31 -6.01 12.38 -5.62
N MET A 32 -5.54 13.56 -5.18
CA MET A 32 -4.83 14.51 -6.04
C MET A 32 -3.52 13.92 -6.59
N ILE A 33 -2.74 13.25 -5.75
CA ILE A 33 -1.51 12.56 -6.19
C ILE A 33 -1.83 11.49 -7.24
N PHE A 34 -2.88 10.71 -7.01
CA PHE A 34 -3.31 9.67 -7.95
C PHE A 34 -3.72 10.25 -9.30
N ILE A 35 -4.58 11.28 -9.32
CA ILE A 35 -5.00 11.95 -10.56
C ILE A 35 -3.79 12.56 -11.28
N TYR A 36 -2.88 13.18 -10.55
CA TYR A 36 -1.65 13.73 -11.12
C TYR A 36 -0.78 12.63 -11.76
N SER A 37 -0.66 11.47 -11.11
CA SER A 37 0.08 10.34 -11.66
C SER A 37 -0.53 9.79 -12.95
N ILE A 38 -1.87 9.77 -13.07
CA ILE A 38 -2.57 9.41 -14.31
C ILE A 38 -2.28 10.43 -15.41
N LYS A 39 -2.27 11.73 -15.06
CA LYS A 39 -1.90 12.77 -16.01
C LYS A 39 -0.49 12.55 -16.58
N LEU A 40 0.47 12.19 -15.72
CA LEU A 40 1.86 11.92 -16.15
C LEU A 40 1.95 10.68 -17.06
N LEU A 41 1.21 9.62 -16.74
CA LEU A 41 1.26 8.36 -17.47
C LEU A 41 0.48 8.40 -18.80
N SER A 42 -0.73 8.94 -18.79
CA SER A 42 -1.72 8.80 -19.87
C SER A 42 -2.25 10.13 -20.41
N GLY A 43 -1.75 11.26 -19.88
CA GLY A 43 -2.09 12.60 -20.32
C GLY A 43 -3.37 13.18 -19.71
N TYR A 44 -3.65 14.43 -20.09
CA TYR A 44 -4.67 15.25 -19.46
C TYR A 44 -6.11 14.71 -19.64
N LYS A 45 -6.41 14.18 -20.83
CA LYS A 45 -7.74 13.61 -21.13
C LYS A 45 -8.06 12.41 -20.23
N ALA A 46 -7.06 11.54 -19.95
CA ALA A 46 -7.22 10.39 -19.07
C ALA A 46 -7.44 10.84 -17.62
N ALA A 47 -6.70 11.87 -17.16
CA ALA A 47 -6.87 12.42 -15.81
C ALA A 47 -8.29 13.00 -15.60
N ILE A 48 -8.84 13.73 -16.58
CA ILE A 48 -10.22 14.24 -16.49
C ILE A 48 -11.22 13.07 -16.39
N LYS A 49 -11.09 12.04 -17.26
CA LYS A 49 -11.97 10.86 -17.21
C LYS A 49 -11.89 10.17 -15.85
N ALA A 50 -10.69 9.97 -15.33
CA ALA A 50 -10.48 9.37 -14.01
C ALA A 50 -11.13 10.21 -12.90
N THR A 51 -10.99 11.53 -12.93
CA THR A 51 -11.64 12.44 -11.97
C THR A 51 -13.16 12.31 -12.02
N LEU A 52 -13.75 12.31 -13.22
CA LEU A 52 -15.20 12.15 -13.38
C LEU A 52 -15.68 10.79 -12.87
N LEU A 53 -14.96 9.71 -13.18
CA LEU A 53 -15.30 8.37 -12.69
C LEU A 53 -15.21 8.28 -11.17
N LEU A 54 -14.21 8.90 -10.55
CA LEU A 54 -14.08 8.95 -9.10
C LEU A 54 -15.24 9.72 -8.45
N PHE A 55 -15.63 10.87 -9.03
CA PHE A 55 -16.77 11.65 -8.54
C PHE A 55 -18.10 10.89 -8.65
N LEU A 56 -18.26 10.05 -9.66
CA LEU A 56 -19.45 9.22 -9.86
C LEU A 56 -19.41 7.91 -9.04
N SER A 57 -18.29 7.60 -8.41
CA SER A 57 -18.12 6.37 -7.65
C SER A 57 -18.81 6.46 -6.28
N ILE A 58 -19.84 5.67 -6.08
CA ILE A 58 -20.51 5.52 -4.77
C ILE A 58 -19.53 5.03 -3.71
N ASN A 59 -18.61 4.14 -4.10
CA ASN A 59 -17.60 3.63 -3.18
C ASN A 59 -16.69 4.73 -2.64
N LEU A 60 -16.29 5.70 -3.48
CA LEU A 60 -15.49 6.84 -3.01
C LEU A 60 -16.25 7.65 -1.96
N TRP A 61 -17.50 7.97 -2.22
CA TRP A 61 -18.32 8.73 -1.29
C TRP A 61 -18.60 7.98 0.02
N TYR A 62 -18.77 6.66 -0.06
CA TYR A 62 -18.89 5.82 1.12
C TYR A 62 -17.62 5.87 1.97
N GLU A 63 -16.43 5.67 1.37
CA GLU A 63 -15.13 5.72 2.08
C GLU A 63 -14.90 7.09 2.74
N VAL A 64 -15.21 8.18 2.02
CA VAL A 64 -15.13 9.55 2.57
C VAL A 64 -16.08 9.73 3.75
N ALA A 65 -17.32 9.22 3.65
CA ALA A 65 -18.32 9.34 4.71
C ALA A 65 -17.94 8.55 5.98
N VAL A 66 -17.37 7.36 5.81
CA VAL A 66 -16.89 6.53 6.95
C VAL A 66 -15.48 6.89 7.40
N ARG A 67 -14.82 7.82 6.71
CA ARG A 67 -13.41 8.20 6.95
C ARG A 67 -12.48 7.01 6.96
N SER A 68 -12.63 6.15 5.96
CA SER A 68 -11.79 4.98 5.78
C SER A 68 -10.48 5.38 5.10
N ASP A 69 -9.38 4.86 5.59
CA ASP A 69 -8.04 5.11 5.03
C ASP A 69 -7.65 4.09 3.94
N LEU A 70 -8.55 3.14 3.62
CA LEU A 70 -8.26 2.05 2.70
C LEU A 70 -8.04 2.57 1.27
N ILE A 71 -8.97 3.39 0.78
CA ILE A 71 -8.91 3.92 -0.59
C ILE A 71 -7.71 4.84 -0.77
N SER A 72 -7.36 5.62 0.25
CA SER A 72 -6.18 6.49 0.26
C SER A 72 -4.89 5.71 0.08
N ASN A 73 -4.76 4.55 0.73
CA ASN A 73 -3.61 3.67 0.59
C ASN A 73 -3.50 3.14 -0.85
N PHE A 74 -4.62 2.70 -1.44
CA PHE A 74 -4.63 2.23 -2.84
C PHE A 74 -4.39 3.34 -3.85
N PHE A 75 -4.85 4.57 -3.61
CA PHE A 75 -4.52 5.71 -4.48
C PHE A 75 -3.03 6.00 -4.50
N LEU A 76 -2.37 6.01 -3.34
CA LEU A 76 -0.92 6.19 -3.29
C LEU A 76 -0.17 5.03 -3.93
N LEU A 77 -0.61 3.78 -3.70
CA LEU A 77 -0.01 2.62 -4.34
C LEU A 77 -0.13 2.69 -5.87
N ALA A 78 -1.32 3.02 -6.38
CA ALA A 78 -1.55 3.18 -7.82
C ALA A 78 -0.70 4.34 -8.40
N ALA A 79 -0.59 5.45 -7.67
CA ALA A 79 0.29 6.56 -8.06
C ALA A 79 1.76 6.13 -8.10
N PHE A 80 2.21 5.37 -7.12
CA PHE A 80 3.56 4.80 -7.11
C PHE A 80 3.81 3.90 -8.32
N ILE A 81 2.89 3.00 -8.65
CA ILE A 81 2.98 2.13 -9.82
C ILE A 81 3.02 2.95 -11.12
N ASN A 82 2.16 3.97 -11.26
CA ASN A 82 2.15 4.86 -12.42
C ASN A 82 3.49 5.59 -12.58
N ILE A 83 4.07 6.08 -11.49
CA ILE A 83 5.38 6.75 -11.48
C ILE A 83 6.48 5.80 -11.93
N LEU A 84 6.48 4.55 -11.42
CA LEU A 84 7.44 3.55 -11.87
C LEU A 84 7.35 3.27 -13.37
N GLN A 85 6.14 3.26 -13.93
CA GLN A 85 5.91 3.06 -15.37
C GLN A 85 6.37 4.28 -16.18
N VAL A 86 6.06 5.50 -15.76
CA VAL A 86 6.49 6.74 -16.43
C VAL A 86 8.00 6.82 -16.54
N TYR A 87 8.71 6.52 -15.46
CA TYR A 87 10.18 6.60 -15.41
C TYR A 87 10.86 5.26 -15.75
N GLN A 88 10.08 4.23 -16.15
CA GLN A 88 10.56 2.89 -16.49
C GLN A 88 11.45 2.25 -15.42
N ILE A 89 11.21 2.58 -14.14
CA ILE A 89 11.98 2.06 -13.01
C ILE A 89 11.57 0.61 -12.75
N ASN A 90 12.54 -0.28 -12.75
CA ASN A 90 12.31 -1.71 -12.52
C ASN A 90 13.40 -2.37 -11.68
N PHE A 91 13.16 -3.59 -11.18
CA PHE A 91 14.12 -4.34 -10.36
C PHE A 91 15.44 -4.67 -11.05
N LYS A 92 15.49 -4.68 -12.37
CA LYS A 92 16.73 -4.92 -13.11
C LYS A 92 17.70 -3.75 -12.94
N GLN A 93 17.16 -2.51 -12.99
CA GLN A 93 17.95 -1.26 -12.91
C GLN A 93 18.21 -0.84 -11.46
N HIS A 94 17.18 -0.85 -10.61
CA HIS A 94 17.23 -0.31 -9.25
C HIS A 94 16.73 -1.32 -8.20
N PRO A 95 17.36 -2.52 -8.08
CA PRO A 95 16.85 -3.57 -7.20
C PRO A 95 16.78 -3.15 -5.74
N TRP A 96 17.77 -2.43 -5.24
CA TRP A 96 17.87 -2.03 -3.84
C TRP A 96 16.83 -0.97 -3.46
N ILE A 97 16.69 0.07 -4.26
CA ILE A 97 15.72 1.15 -4.02
C ILE A 97 14.30 0.57 -4.05
N LEU A 98 13.97 -0.25 -5.05
CA LEU A 98 12.65 -0.86 -5.13
C LEU A 98 12.38 -1.83 -3.98
N SER A 99 13.39 -2.57 -3.50
CA SER A 99 13.21 -3.44 -2.33
C SER A 99 12.89 -2.65 -1.08
N VAL A 100 13.56 -1.51 -0.86
CA VAL A 100 13.25 -0.61 0.24
C VAL A 100 11.84 -0.05 0.09
N CYS A 101 11.47 0.46 -1.09
CA CYS A 101 10.11 0.96 -1.34
C CYS A 101 9.05 -0.11 -1.09
N VAL A 102 9.25 -1.34 -1.59
CA VAL A 102 8.30 -2.45 -1.37
C VAL A 102 8.20 -2.79 0.12
N GLY A 103 9.31 -2.83 0.86
CA GLY A 103 9.31 -3.07 2.31
C GLY A 103 8.52 -2.00 3.08
N LEU A 104 8.69 -0.73 2.71
CA LEU A 104 7.92 0.39 3.26
C LEU A 104 6.43 0.28 2.91
N TRP A 105 6.10 -0.08 1.66
CA TRP A 105 4.70 -0.30 1.25
C TRP A 105 4.03 -1.43 2.03
N LEU A 106 4.70 -2.57 2.23
CA LEU A 106 4.18 -3.65 3.07
C LEU A 106 3.94 -3.19 4.52
N SER A 107 4.70 -2.21 4.99
CA SER A 107 4.53 -1.60 6.31
C SER A 107 3.42 -0.53 6.35
N THR A 108 2.65 -0.36 5.28
CA THR A 108 1.39 0.40 5.32
C THR A 108 0.20 -0.53 5.61
N ARG A 109 0.05 -1.59 4.81
CA ARG A 109 -0.98 -2.64 4.93
C ARG A 109 -0.53 -3.90 4.22
N LEU A 110 -0.89 -5.07 4.76
CA LEU A 110 -0.60 -6.36 4.08
C LEU A 110 -1.35 -6.52 2.76
N SER A 111 -2.51 -5.89 2.60
CA SER A 111 -3.30 -5.96 1.35
C SER A 111 -2.55 -5.45 0.11
N VAL A 112 -1.54 -4.57 0.28
CA VAL A 112 -0.71 -4.10 -0.84
C VAL A 112 0.29 -5.13 -1.35
N ALA A 113 0.52 -6.21 -0.59
CA ALA A 113 1.44 -7.28 -0.98
C ALA A 113 1.03 -7.92 -2.31
N PHE A 114 -0.27 -8.15 -2.49
CA PHE A 114 -0.81 -8.82 -3.68
C PHE A 114 -0.57 -8.04 -4.98
N PRO A 115 -0.98 -6.77 -5.12
CA PRO A 115 -0.70 -5.99 -6.32
C PRO A 115 0.79 -5.78 -6.57
N LEU A 116 1.61 -5.60 -5.53
CA LEU A 116 3.05 -5.49 -5.68
C LEU A 116 3.68 -6.81 -6.14
N PHE A 117 3.21 -7.95 -5.63
CA PHE A 117 3.64 -9.25 -6.07
C PHE A 117 3.35 -9.46 -7.57
N ILE A 118 2.10 -9.23 -8.00
CA ILE A 118 1.73 -9.35 -9.42
C ILE A 118 2.61 -8.47 -10.31
N LEU A 119 2.82 -7.22 -9.91
CA LEU A 119 3.62 -6.27 -10.68
C LEU A 119 5.08 -6.70 -10.81
N PHE A 120 5.70 -7.13 -9.73
CA PHE A 120 7.15 -7.33 -9.67
C PHE A 120 7.59 -8.77 -9.91
N PHE A 121 6.72 -9.76 -9.74
CA PHE A 121 7.05 -11.17 -9.91
C PHE A 121 7.66 -11.51 -11.28
N PRO A 122 7.13 -11.04 -12.43
CA PRO A 122 7.72 -11.32 -13.74
C PRO A 122 9.15 -10.79 -13.92
N TYR A 123 9.49 -9.73 -13.21
CA TYR A 123 10.86 -9.18 -13.23
C TYR A 123 11.77 -9.92 -12.25
N TYR A 124 11.23 -10.31 -11.10
CA TYR A 124 11.93 -11.01 -10.05
C TYR A 124 12.46 -12.38 -10.49
N ILE A 125 11.64 -13.18 -11.16
CA ILE A 125 12.04 -14.51 -11.65
C ILE A 125 13.18 -14.47 -12.68
N LYS A 126 13.37 -13.33 -13.35
CA LYS A 126 14.45 -13.14 -14.34
C LYS A 126 15.77 -12.66 -13.73
N LEU A 127 15.82 -12.48 -12.42
CA LEU A 127 17.04 -12.04 -11.73
C LEU A 127 17.98 -13.23 -11.48
N LYS A 128 19.28 -12.92 -11.26
CA LYS A 128 20.25 -13.92 -10.81
C LYS A 128 19.89 -14.44 -9.42
N VAL A 129 20.11 -15.73 -9.15
CA VAL A 129 19.76 -16.42 -7.88
C VAL A 129 20.20 -15.63 -6.64
N LYS A 130 21.41 -15.07 -6.61
CA LYS A 130 21.88 -14.24 -5.50
C LYS A 130 20.95 -13.05 -5.21
N LYS A 131 20.45 -12.37 -6.26
CA LYS A 131 19.50 -11.25 -6.11
C LYS A 131 18.11 -11.74 -5.69
N GLN A 132 17.68 -12.93 -6.14
CA GLN A 132 16.41 -13.54 -5.73
C GLN A 132 16.36 -13.84 -4.23
N ILE A 133 17.49 -14.09 -3.58
CA ILE A 133 17.56 -14.28 -2.13
C ILE A 133 17.67 -12.94 -1.41
N LEU A 134 18.54 -12.04 -1.89
CA LEU A 134 18.82 -10.78 -1.19
C LEU A 134 17.65 -9.79 -1.22
N ILE A 135 16.87 -9.75 -2.32
CA ILE A 135 15.73 -8.83 -2.45
C ILE A 135 14.65 -9.10 -1.41
N PRO A 136 14.11 -10.33 -1.26
CA PRO A 136 13.14 -10.64 -0.21
C PRO A 136 13.69 -10.40 1.20
N LEU A 137 14.96 -10.75 1.43
CA LEU A 137 15.61 -10.51 2.72
C LEU A 137 15.63 -9.02 3.05
N LEU A 138 15.97 -8.17 2.09
CA LEU A 138 15.96 -6.72 2.27
C LEU A 138 14.54 -6.19 2.48
N ILE A 139 13.54 -6.66 1.72
CA ILE A 139 12.13 -6.28 1.88
C ILE A 139 11.66 -6.61 3.29
N VAL A 140 11.89 -7.84 3.74
CA VAL A 140 11.52 -8.28 5.09
C VAL A 140 12.30 -7.51 6.16
N GLY A 141 13.58 -7.25 5.95
CA GLY A 141 14.41 -6.45 6.86
C GLY A 141 13.88 -5.03 7.02
N VAL A 142 13.55 -4.34 5.91
CA VAL A 142 12.97 -2.98 5.93
C VAL A 142 11.61 -3.01 6.63
N PHE A 143 10.75 -3.99 6.29
CA PHE A 143 9.45 -4.17 6.95
C PHE A 143 9.63 -4.34 8.48
N ALA A 144 10.51 -5.23 8.92
CA ALA A 144 10.77 -5.48 10.33
C ALA A 144 11.33 -4.24 11.05
N MET A 145 12.22 -3.49 10.41
CA MET A 145 12.78 -2.27 10.97
C MET A 145 11.73 -1.19 11.23
N THR A 146 10.66 -1.14 10.45
CA THR A 146 9.57 -0.17 10.71
C THR A 146 8.80 -0.46 11.99
N PHE A 147 8.80 -1.71 12.47
CA PHE A 147 8.18 -2.11 13.73
C PHE A 147 9.11 -1.95 14.93
N LEU A 148 10.41 -1.75 14.70
CA LEU A 148 11.39 -1.66 15.77
C LEU A 148 11.03 -0.61 16.85
N PRO A 149 10.59 0.62 16.53
CA PRO A 149 10.19 1.59 17.54
C PRO A 149 9.03 1.09 18.42
N LEU A 150 8.06 0.39 17.83
CA LEU A 150 6.91 -0.16 18.56
C LEU A 150 7.32 -1.34 19.45
N ILE A 151 8.21 -2.20 18.95
CA ILE A 151 8.76 -3.33 19.72
C ILE A 151 9.55 -2.83 20.94
N LEU A 152 10.34 -1.77 20.76
CA LEU A 152 11.11 -1.17 21.84
C LEU A 152 10.22 -0.45 22.86
N TRP A 153 9.05 0.04 22.44
CA TRP A 153 8.09 0.68 23.32
C TRP A 153 7.34 -0.37 24.16
N ASP A 154 6.60 -1.26 23.50
CA ASP A 154 5.86 -2.35 24.16
C ASP A 154 5.62 -3.55 23.24
N ALA A 155 6.51 -4.53 23.33
CA ALA A 155 6.41 -5.75 22.54
C ALA A 155 5.19 -6.62 22.95
N LYS A 156 4.75 -6.54 24.22
CA LYS A 156 3.61 -7.35 24.70
C LYS A 156 2.30 -6.88 24.07
N GLU A 157 2.08 -5.57 24.02
CA GLU A 157 0.92 -4.98 23.35
C GLU A 157 0.93 -5.29 21.84
N LEU A 158 2.10 -5.25 21.21
CA LEU A 158 2.22 -5.48 19.77
C LEU A 158 1.90 -6.93 19.36
N PHE A 159 2.27 -7.92 20.17
CA PHE A 159 2.14 -9.35 19.82
C PHE A 159 1.16 -10.12 20.70
N GLY A 160 0.92 -9.67 21.94
CA GLY A 160 0.14 -10.40 22.93
C GLY A 160 -1.31 -9.96 23.06
N ALA A 161 -1.66 -8.77 22.62
CA ALA A 161 -3.04 -8.30 22.68
C ALA A 161 -3.94 -9.07 21.70
N GLU A 162 -5.19 -9.39 22.12
CA GLU A 162 -6.18 -10.05 21.24
C GLU A 162 -6.45 -9.24 19.96
N ASN A 163 -6.32 -7.93 20.03
CA ASN A 163 -6.51 -7.00 18.91
C ASN A 163 -5.18 -6.41 18.40
N ASN A 164 -4.13 -7.22 18.36
CA ASN A 164 -2.87 -6.78 17.81
C ASN A 164 -2.97 -6.41 16.30
N PRO A 165 -2.10 -5.53 15.78
CA PRO A 165 -2.17 -5.04 14.40
C PRO A 165 -2.24 -6.16 13.36
N PHE A 166 -1.53 -7.26 13.58
CA PHE A 166 -1.50 -8.39 12.64
C PHE A 166 -2.83 -9.15 12.66
N SER A 167 -3.38 -9.46 13.84
CA SER A 167 -4.67 -10.15 13.96
C SER A 167 -5.80 -9.35 13.31
N LEU A 168 -5.79 -8.02 13.48
CA LEU A 168 -6.78 -7.14 12.85
C LEU A 168 -6.66 -7.13 11.33
N GLN A 169 -5.44 -7.09 10.78
CA GLN A 169 -5.23 -7.17 9.34
C GLN A 169 -5.71 -8.50 8.74
N PHE A 170 -5.48 -9.62 9.44
CA PHE A 170 -5.97 -10.94 9.00
C PHE A 170 -7.48 -11.07 9.11
N ARG A 171 -8.12 -10.50 10.13
CA ARG A 171 -9.59 -10.53 10.29
C ARG A 171 -10.31 -9.68 9.24
N GLN A 172 -9.69 -8.64 8.71
CA GLN A 172 -10.24 -7.81 7.62
C GLN A 172 -10.25 -8.53 6.26
N GLY A 173 -9.39 -9.55 6.07
CA GLY A 173 -9.43 -10.40 4.90
C GLY A 173 -10.62 -11.34 4.95
N SER A 174 -11.69 -11.05 4.20
CA SER A 174 -12.79 -12.03 4.05
C SER A 174 -12.24 -13.35 3.51
N PRO A 175 -12.50 -14.51 4.17
CA PRO A 175 -12.07 -15.81 3.66
C PRO A 175 -12.61 -16.08 2.24
N ILE A 176 -13.77 -15.53 1.90
CA ILE A 176 -14.38 -15.63 0.57
C ILE A 176 -13.54 -14.88 -0.47
N ALA A 177 -13.07 -13.67 -0.17
CA ALA A 177 -12.20 -12.91 -1.07
C ALA A 177 -10.86 -13.62 -1.31
N THR A 178 -10.30 -14.25 -0.29
CA THR A 178 -9.05 -15.02 -0.39
C THR A 178 -9.25 -16.26 -1.27
N ILE A 179 -10.34 -17.01 -1.09
CA ILE A 179 -10.69 -18.18 -1.92
C ILE A 179 -10.90 -17.76 -3.36
N PHE A 180 -11.65 -16.68 -3.60
CA PHE A 180 -11.90 -16.15 -4.95
C PHE A 180 -10.61 -15.75 -5.67
N LEU A 181 -9.70 -15.07 -4.99
CA LEU A 181 -8.41 -14.66 -5.54
C LEU A 181 -7.49 -15.87 -5.82
N VAL A 182 -7.47 -16.87 -4.94
CA VAL A 182 -6.73 -18.12 -5.18
C VAL A 182 -7.29 -18.88 -6.37
N THR A 183 -8.61 -18.93 -6.53
CA THR A 183 -9.26 -19.59 -7.67
C THR A 183 -8.90 -18.92 -8.99
N ILE A 184 -8.93 -17.57 -9.06
CA ILE A 184 -8.52 -16.83 -10.26
C ILE A 184 -7.02 -17.01 -10.57
N ALA A 185 -6.16 -17.11 -9.56
CA ALA A 185 -4.73 -17.28 -9.77
C ALA A 185 -4.34 -18.69 -10.26
N LEU A 186 -5.23 -19.67 -10.12
CA LEU A 186 -5.04 -21.08 -10.54
C LEU A 186 -5.70 -21.39 -11.90
N THR A 187 -6.48 -20.47 -12.45
CA THR A 187 -7.06 -20.55 -13.81
C THR A 187 -6.29 -19.71 -14.81
#